data_c77fdbaf67c6884b20ae7ac38c9df4bc
#
_entry.id   c77fdbaf67c6884b20ae7ac38c9df4bc
#
_cell.length_a   1.000
_cell.length_b   1.000
_cell.length_c   1.000
_cell.angle_alpha   90.00
_cell.angle_beta   90.00
_cell.angle_gamma   90.00
#
_symmetry.space_group_name_H-M   'P 1'
#
loop_
_entity.id
_entity.type
_entity.pdbx_description
1 polymer ?
#
loop_
_entity_poly.entity_id
_entity_poly.type
_entity_poly.pdbx_seq_one_letter_code
_entity_poly.pdbx_strand_id
1 'polypeptide(L)'
;MARILVTGGTGYIGSHTVVELMQQGYDVTIVDNLSNSNVDVLDGISAIVGRRPDFANIDCNDYVNLEAVFKQYNDIVGVIHFAASKAVGESVEKPLMYYRNNVGSLITLLEVMRQYHVCNIVFSSSCTVYGQPDKDHLPVDETAPIQKALSPYGNTKQINEDIIFDEAHADSSLHATILRYFNPIGAHPSALIGELPNGVPNNLLPFVTQTAAGLRAELKVFGDDYDTPDGSCIRDYIYVVDLAKAHVKAVERMLAGTPTEQVEVFNLGTGRGLSVLEIVRDFMEATGVNVPYQIVGRREGDIEKVWANPKKANEVLGWKADTPVKDVLVSAWNWEKHLRNIQ
;
A
#
# COMPACT_ATOMS: atom_id res chain seq x y z
N MET A 1 -13.57 9.39 -21.09
CA MET A 1 -12.77 8.25 -20.63
C MET A 1 -13.40 7.74 -19.35
N ALA A 2 -13.16 6.47 -18.95
CA ALA A 2 -13.67 5.98 -17.68
C ALA A 2 -12.93 6.66 -16.53
N ARG A 3 -13.65 7.06 -15.48
CA ARG A 3 -13.10 7.75 -14.32
C ARG A 3 -12.97 6.78 -13.13
N ILE A 4 -11.82 6.79 -12.49
CA ILE A 4 -11.56 6.06 -11.25
C ILE A 4 -11.40 7.05 -10.11
N LEU A 5 -12.16 6.85 -9.05
CA LEU A 5 -11.98 7.59 -7.80
C LEU A 5 -10.93 6.88 -6.95
N VAL A 6 -9.92 7.62 -6.48
CA VAL A 6 -8.84 7.07 -5.67
C VAL A 6 -8.82 7.80 -4.33
N THR A 7 -9.27 7.12 -3.27
CA THR A 7 -9.19 7.67 -1.91
C THR A 7 -7.78 7.43 -1.35
N GLY A 8 -7.22 8.40 -0.63
CA GLY A 8 -5.82 8.32 -0.21
C GLY A 8 -4.83 8.47 -1.37
N GLY A 9 -5.25 9.10 -2.47
CA GLY A 9 -4.48 9.18 -3.71
C GLY A 9 -3.26 10.11 -3.66
N THR A 10 -3.12 10.95 -2.63
CA THR A 10 -1.90 11.73 -2.39
C THR A 10 -0.90 11.00 -1.48
N GLY A 11 -1.28 9.83 -0.94
CA GLY A 11 -0.39 8.97 -0.18
C GLY A 11 0.64 8.23 -1.05
N TYR A 12 1.56 7.51 -0.41
CA TYR A 12 2.67 6.82 -1.05
C TYR A 12 2.21 5.86 -2.17
N ILE A 13 1.39 4.84 -1.83
CA ILE A 13 0.93 3.85 -2.83
C ILE A 13 -0.10 4.50 -3.77
N GLY A 14 -0.98 5.34 -3.22
CA GLY A 14 -2.03 6.02 -3.97
C GLY A 14 -1.47 6.87 -5.12
N SER A 15 -0.44 7.68 -4.87
CA SER A 15 0.15 8.55 -5.90
C SER A 15 0.77 7.77 -7.06
N HIS A 16 1.45 6.65 -6.77
CA HIS A 16 1.99 5.77 -7.81
C HIS A 16 0.87 5.10 -8.61
N THR A 17 -0.22 4.68 -7.93
CA THR A 17 -1.38 4.10 -8.60
C THR A 17 -2.11 5.12 -9.48
N VAL A 18 -2.22 6.38 -9.03
CA VAL A 18 -2.76 7.47 -9.85
C VAL A 18 -1.94 7.67 -11.13
N VAL A 19 -0.60 7.66 -11.03
CA VAL A 19 0.27 7.75 -12.21
C VAL A 19 -0.01 6.62 -13.19
N GLU A 20 -0.01 5.36 -12.72
CA GLU A 20 -0.25 4.19 -13.56
C GLU A 20 -1.64 4.22 -14.22
N LEU A 21 -2.71 4.59 -13.47
CA LEU A 21 -4.06 4.74 -14.03
C LEU A 21 -4.11 5.80 -15.14
N MET A 22 -3.53 6.98 -14.89
CA MET A 22 -3.54 8.08 -15.85
C MET A 22 -2.71 7.77 -17.09
N GLN A 23 -1.62 7.00 -16.98
CA GLN A 23 -0.83 6.52 -18.11
C GLN A 23 -1.60 5.48 -18.94
N GLN A 24 -2.51 4.70 -18.33
CA GLN A 24 -3.44 3.80 -19.04
C GLN A 24 -4.66 4.54 -19.64
N GLY A 25 -4.74 5.86 -19.50
CA GLY A 25 -5.78 6.67 -20.11
C GLY A 25 -7.04 6.85 -19.26
N TYR A 26 -7.05 6.43 -18.01
CA TYR A 26 -8.16 6.74 -17.09
C TYR A 26 -8.15 8.22 -16.67
N ASP A 27 -9.33 8.78 -16.47
CA ASP A 27 -9.48 10.01 -15.69
C ASP A 27 -9.49 9.63 -14.20
N VAL A 28 -8.81 10.42 -13.38
CA VAL A 28 -8.68 10.12 -11.95
C VAL A 28 -9.14 11.31 -11.12
N THR A 29 -10.01 11.03 -10.16
CA THR A 29 -10.35 11.96 -9.08
C THR A 29 -9.77 11.42 -7.77
N ILE A 30 -8.90 12.20 -7.16
CA ILE A 30 -8.31 11.90 -5.85
C ILE A 30 -9.20 12.49 -4.75
N VAL A 31 -9.47 11.70 -3.72
CA VAL A 31 -10.05 12.14 -2.45
C VAL A 31 -9.03 11.88 -1.35
N ASP A 32 -8.59 12.95 -0.67
CA ASP A 32 -7.60 12.85 0.41
C ASP A 32 -7.75 14.05 1.36
N ASN A 33 -7.64 13.84 2.66
CA ASN A 33 -7.71 14.91 3.66
C ASN A 33 -6.34 15.48 4.04
N LEU A 34 -5.27 15.02 3.39
CA LEU A 34 -3.88 15.43 3.59
C LEU A 34 -3.36 15.22 5.03
N SER A 35 -4.01 14.40 5.85
CA SER A 35 -3.62 14.17 7.24
C SER A 35 -2.26 13.46 7.36
N ASN A 36 -1.88 12.67 6.36
CA ASN A 36 -0.62 11.92 6.31
C ASN A 36 0.06 11.97 4.93
N SER A 37 -0.19 13.02 4.17
CA SER A 37 0.34 13.24 2.83
C SER A 37 0.55 14.74 2.59
N ASN A 38 1.09 15.10 1.40
CA ASN A 38 1.29 16.49 1.00
C ASN A 38 0.64 16.73 -0.37
N VAL A 39 0.01 17.88 -0.54
CA VAL A 39 -0.60 18.30 -1.81
C VAL A 39 0.42 18.45 -2.95
N ASP A 40 1.68 18.71 -2.64
CA ASP A 40 2.77 18.88 -3.62
C ASP A 40 2.99 17.61 -4.47
N VAL A 41 2.55 16.44 -3.98
CA VAL A 41 2.61 15.20 -4.76
C VAL A 41 1.83 15.29 -6.07
N LEU A 42 0.78 16.13 -6.14
CA LEU A 42 0.01 16.38 -7.35
C LEU A 42 0.85 17.03 -8.46
N ASP A 43 1.84 17.83 -8.08
CA ASP A 43 2.77 18.44 -9.04
C ASP A 43 3.73 17.38 -9.60
N GLY A 44 4.22 16.48 -8.75
CA GLY A 44 5.00 15.31 -9.15
C GLY A 44 4.23 14.41 -10.13
N ILE A 45 2.98 14.05 -9.79
CA ILE A 45 2.09 13.29 -10.70
C ILE A 45 1.93 14.02 -12.03
N SER A 46 1.63 15.32 -11.98
CA SER A 46 1.42 16.13 -13.18
C SER A 46 2.64 16.19 -14.08
N ALA A 47 3.83 16.32 -13.50
CA ALA A 47 5.08 16.33 -14.23
C ALA A 47 5.40 14.98 -14.91
N ILE A 48 4.99 13.86 -14.28
CA ILE A 48 5.19 12.52 -14.84
C ILE A 48 4.21 12.24 -15.99
N VAL A 49 2.93 12.58 -15.80
CA VAL A 49 1.84 12.17 -16.72
C VAL A 49 1.53 13.24 -17.77
N GLY A 50 1.97 14.49 -17.56
CA GLY A 50 1.68 15.62 -18.44
C GLY A 50 0.29 16.26 -18.24
N ARG A 51 -0.49 15.79 -17.25
CA ARG A 51 -1.79 16.35 -16.86
C ARG A 51 -2.03 16.18 -15.37
N ARG A 52 -2.82 17.07 -14.76
CA ARG A 52 -3.13 17.03 -13.34
C ARG A 52 -4.38 16.18 -13.10
N PRO A 53 -4.39 15.27 -12.09
CA PRO A 53 -5.63 14.62 -11.67
C PRO A 53 -6.58 15.61 -11.00
N ASP A 54 -7.88 15.33 -11.03
CA ASP A 54 -8.84 16.05 -10.21
C ASP A 54 -8.59 15.73 -8.72
N PHE A 55 -8.81 16.71 -7.86
CA PHE A 55 -8.51 16.59 -6.43
C PHE A 55 -9.60 17.21 -5.56
N ALA A 56 -10.09 16.45 -4.59
CA ALA A 56 -10.99 16.90 -3.54
C ALA A 56 -10.31 16.73 -2.17
N ASN A 57 -10.03 17.84 -1.48
CA ASN A 57 -9.48 17.82 -0.13
C ASN A 57 -10.61 17.63 0.88
N ILE A 58 -10.99 16.37 1.13
CA ILE A 58 -12.07 16.00 2.04
C ILE A 58 -11.72 14.73 2.82
N ASP A 59 -12.34 14.54 3.97
CA ASP A 59 -12.28 13.30 4.73
C ASP A 59 -13.30 12.28 4.18
N CYS A 60 -12.85 11.05 3.93
CA CYS A 60 -13.75 9.96 3.50
C CYS A 60 -14.82 9.59 4.53
N ASN A 61 -14.66 10.00 5.80
CA ASN A 61 -15.69 9.83 6.82
C ASN A 61 -16.80 10.91 6.73
N ASP A 62 -16.59 11.96 5.95
CA ASP A 62 -17.57 13.02 5.74
C ASP A 62 -18.50 12.66 4.57
N TYR A 63 -19.63 12.04 4.91
CA TYR A 63 -20.64 11.59 3.95
C TYR A 63 -21.07 12.70 2.99
N VAL A 64 -21.36 13.90 3.50
CA VAL A 64 -21.93 15.00 2.71
C VAL A 64 -20.92 15.47 1.66
N ASN A 65 -19.65 15.66 2.05
CA ASN A 65 -18.61 16.08 1.15
C ASN A 65 -18.19 14.97 0.17
N LEU A 66 -18.17 13.70 0.62
CA LEU A 66 -17.89 12.57 -0.27
C LEU A 66 -19.01 12.40 -1.32
N GLU A 67 -20.26 12.50 -0.90
CA GLU A 67 -21.42 12.46 -1.80
C GLU A 67 -21.37 13.59 -2.84
N ALA A 68 -20.92 14.78 -2.46
CA ALA A 68 -20.75 15.89 -3.40
C ALA A 68 -19.75 15.59 -4.52
N VAL A 69 -18.69 14.82 -4.24
CA VAL A 69 -17.73 14.36 -5.26
C VAL A 69 -18.40 13.44 -6.27
N PHE A 70 -19.22 12.47 -5.82
CA PHE A 70 -19.95 11.56 -6.71
C PHE A 70 -21.01 12.30 -7.54
N LYS A 71 -21.61 13.34 -6.99
CA LYS A 71 -22.53 14.24 -7.75
C LYS A 71 -21.80 15.04 -8.83
N GLN A 72 -20.61 15.53 -8.52
CA GLN A 72 -19.78 16.31 -9.44
C GLN A 72 -19.25 15.46 -10.59
N TYR A 73 -18.82 14.22 -10.30
CA TYR A 73 -18.20 13.30 -11.26
C TYR A 73 -19.10 12.08 -11.48
N ASN A 74 -20.14 12.25 -12.30
CA ASN A 74 -21.13 11.19 -12.58
C ASN A 74 -20.64 10.10 -13.53
N ASP A 75 -19.39 10.17 -13.97
CA ASP A 75 -18.69 9.22 -14.83
C ASP A 75 -17.76 8.26 -14.07
N ILE A 76 -17.81 8.25 -12.73
CA ILE A 76 -17.06 7.31 -11.89
C ILE A 76 -17.57 5.88 -12.15
N VAL A 77 -16.69 4.98 -12.60
CA VAL A 77 -17.00 3.57 -12.89
C VAL A 77 -16.42 2.60 -11.86
N GLY A 78 -15.54 3.08 -10.99
CA GLY A 78 -14.92 2.28 -9.93
C GLY A 78 -14.10 3.11 -8.96
N VAL A 79 -13.81 2.50 -7.83
CA VAL A 79 -13.07 3.13 -6.72
C VAL A 79 -11.86 2.29 -6.34
N ILE A 80 -10.73 2.94 -6.03
CA ILE A 80 -9.63 2.32 -5.31
C ILE A 80 -9.54 2.97 -3.93
N HIS A 81 -9.67 2.18 -2.87
CA HIS A 81 -9.71 2.68 -1.50
C HIS A 81 -8.38 2.44 -0.77
N PHE A 82 -7.53 3.49 -0.71
CA PHE A 82 -6.30 3.51 0.09
C PHE A 82 -6.43 4.28 1.41
N ALA A 83 -7.39 5.20 1.50
CA ALA A 83 -7.53 6.09 2.65
C ALA A 83 -7.61 5.32 3.96
N ALA A 84 -6.54 5.36 4.75
CA ALA A 84 -6.44 4.71 6.05
C ALA A 84 -5.24 5.22 6.83
N SER A 85 -5.31 5.22 8.15
CA SER A 85 -4.16 5.28 9.03
C SER A 85 -3.45 3.92 9.02
N LYS A 86 -2.10 3.89 8.84
CA LYS A 86 -1.35 2.66 8.53
C LYS A 86 -0.24 2.29 9.51
N ALA A 87 0.08 3.13 10.49
CA ALA A 87 1.20 2.90 11.40
C ALA A 87 0.82 1.91 12.52
N VAL A 88 1.45 0.72 12.50
CA VAL A 88 1.16 -0.36 13.47
C VAL A 88 1.33 0.11 14.91
N GLY A 89 2.48 0.75 15.23
CA GLY A 89 2.76 1.26 16.59
C GLY A 89 1.74 2.31 17.05
N GLU A 90 1.44 3.31 16.21
CA GLU A 90 0.44 4.32 16.53
C GLU A 90 -0.96 3.71 16.74
N SER A 91 -1.28 2.63 16.03
CA SER A 91 -2.58 1.96 16.21
C SER A 91 -2.75 1.38 17.62
N VAL A 92 -1.66 0.93 18.23
CA VAL A 92 -1.67 0.44 19.62
C VAL A 92 -1.88 1.59 20.60
N GLU A 93 -1.28 2.74 20.34
CA GLU A 93 -1.42 3.94 21.18
C GLU A 93 -2.79 4.62 21.03
N LYS A 94 -3.36 4.60 19.80
CA LYS A 94 -4.58 5.33 19.44
C LYS A 94 -5.63 4.42 18.76
N PRO A 95 -6.03 3.29 19.35
CA PRO A 95 -6.87 2.29 18.67
C PRO A 95 -8.21 2.84 18.21
N LEU A 96 -8.89 3.67 19.02
CA LEU A 96 -10.21 4.21 18.66
C LEU A 96 -10.14 5.14 17.44
N MET A 97 -9.05 5.88 17.27
CA MET A 97 -8.84 6.71 16.10
C MET A 97 -8.71 5.83 14.85
N TYR A 98 -7.95 4.71 14.93
CA TYR A 98 -7.81 3.75 13.83
C TYR A 98 -9.14 3.12 13.44
N TYR A 99 -9.92 2.64 14.39
CA TYR A 99 -11.24 2.07 14.08
C TYR A 99 -12.17 3.10 13.45
N ARG A 100 -12.26 4.30 14.02
CA ARG A 100 -13.13 5.36 13.49
C ARG A 100 -12.70 5.77 12.08
N ASN A 101 -11.39 5.94 11.85
CA ASN A 101 -10.88 6.37 10.55
C ASN A 101 -11.00 5.26 9.51
N ASN A 102 -10.44 4.08 9.79
CA ASN A 102 -10.27 3.05 8.77
C ASN A 102 -11.55 2.28 8.46
N VAL A 103 -12.38 2.03 9.48
CA VAL A 103 -13.64 1.32 9.30
C VAL A 103 -14.74 2.30 8.88
N GLY A 104 -14.80 3.45 9.52
CA GLY A 104 -15.80 4.49 9.18
C GLY A 104 -15.70 4.96 7.75
N SER A 105 -14.48 5.22 7.26
CA SER A 105 -14.26 5.69 5.88
C SER A 105 -14.72 4.66 4.82
N LEU A 106 -14.52 3.37 5.07
CA LEU A 106 -15.01 2.33 4.16
C LEU A 106 -16.54 2.25 4.17
N ILE A 107 -17.17 2.26 5.34
CA ILE A 107 -18.65 2.23 5.46
C ILE A 107 -19.23 3.42 4.70
N THR A 108 -18.77 4.63 4.99
CA THR A 108 -19.24 5.85 4.30
C THR A 108 -19.06 5.75 2.79
N LEU A 109 -17.92 5.23 2.34
CA LEU A 109 -17.65 5.07 0.91
C LEU A 109 -18.62 4.07 0.26
N LEU A 110 -18.85 2.91 0.86
CA LEU A 110 -19.77 1.89 0.34
C LEU A 110 -21.21 2.41 0.28
N GLU A 111 -21.66 3.15 1.29
CA GLU A 111 -22.99 3.79 1.30
C GLU A 111 -23.15 4.76 0.12
N VAL A 112 -22.15 5.62 -0.15
CA VAL A 112 -22.17 6.55 -1.28
C VAL A 112 -22.07 5.81 -2.61
N MET A 113 -21.19 4.83 -2.74
CA MET A 113 -21.07 3.99 -3.95
C MET A 113 -22.41 3.33 -4.30
N ARG A 114 -23.09 2.75 -3.33
CA ARG A 114 -24.40 2.11 -3.52
C ARG A 114 -25.46 3.12 -3.99
N GLN A 115 -25.51 4.31 -3.39
CA GLN A 115 -26.44 5.37 -3.77
C GLN A 115 -26.22 5.86 -5.20
N TYR A 116 -24.99 5.89 -5.69
CA TYR A 116 -24.61 6.35 -7.04
C TYR A 116 -24.40 5.22 -8.03
N HIS A 117 -24.74 3.97 -7.66
CA HIS A 117 -24.60 2.77 -8.52
C HIS A 117 -23.18 2.56 -9.04
N VAL A 118 -22.18 2.92 -8.26
CA VAL A 118 -20.78 2.60 -8.54
C VAL A 118 -20.45 1.24 -7.94
N CYS A 119 -20.36 0.22 -8.77
CA CYS A 119 -20.38 -1.18 -8.34
C CYS A 119 -18.99 -1.83 -8.23
N ASN A 120 -17.89 -1.13 -8.52
CA ASN A 120 -16.56 -1.71 -8.56
C ASN A 120 -15.65 -1.08 -7.50
N ILE A 121 -15.07 -1.90 -6.62
CA ILE A 121 -14.10 -1.44 -5.61
C ILE A 121 -12.85 -2.31 -5.59
N VAL A 122 -11.68 -1.67 -5.62
CA VAL A 122 -10.39 -2.28 -5.24
C VAL A 122 -10.07 -1.82 -3.83
N PHE A 123 -9.95 -2.77 -2.92
CA PHE A 123 -9.64 -2.50 -1.52
C PHE A 123 -8.17 -2.78 -1.21
N SER A 124 -7.50 -1.78 -0.67
CA SER A 124 -6.14 -1.86 -0.13
C SER A 124 -6.14 -2.60 1.20
N SER A 125 -5.95 -3.93 1.16
CA SER A 125 -5.76 -4.74 2.36
C SER A 125 -4.26 -4.91 2.66
N SER A 126 -3.91 -5.85 3.54
CA SER A 126 -2.54 -6.03 4.03
C SER A 126 -2.30 -7.48 4.43
N CYS A 127 -1.06 -7.93 4.34
CA CYS A 127 -0.64 -9.22 4.91
C CYS A 127 -0.87 -9.30 6.43
N THR A 128 -1.05 -8.17 7.12
CA THR A 128 -1.34 -8.15 8.56
C THR A 128 -2.66 -8.83 8.93
N VAL A 129 -3.56 -9.07 7.97
CA VAL A 129 -4.78 -9.86 8.19
C VAL A 129 -4.50 -11.31 8.56
N TYR A 130 -3.35 -11.85 8.16
CA TYR A 130 -2.96 -13.22 8.51
C TYR A 130 -2.47 -13.39 9.95
N GLY A 131 -2.25 -12.28 10.68
CA GLY A 131 -1.65 -12.32 12.02
C GLY A 131 -0.22 -12.89 11.96
N GLN A 132 0.07 -13.89 12.80
CA GLN A 132 1.34 -14.65 12.76
C GLN A 132 1.09 -15.97 12.00
N PRO A 133 1.45 -16.07 10.73
CA PRO A 133 1.26 -17.32 9.97
C PRO A 133 2.09 -18.46 10.58
N ASP A 134 1.52 -19.67 10.59
CA ASP A 134 2.25 -20.88 10.97
C ASP A 134 3.32 -21.21 9.93
N LYS A 135 4.38 -21.89 10.36
CA LYS A 135 5.51 -22.26 9.46
C LYS A 135 5.06 -23.07 8.23
N ASP A 136 4.01 -23.88 8.40
CA ASP A 136 3.46 -24.72 7.32
C ASP A 136 2.68 -23.92 6.26
N HIS A 137 2.35 -22.65 6.55
CA HIS A 137 1.69 -21.73 5.64
C HIS A 137 2.64 -20.66 5.07
N LEU A 138 3.94 -20.94 5.02
CA LEU A 138 4.93 -20.07 4.35
C LEU A 138 5.46 -20.74 3.08
N PRO A 139 5.46 -20.07 1.92
CA PRO A 139 4.92 -18.73 1.63
C PRO A 139 3.39 -18.66 1.79
N VAL A 140 2.89 -17.49 2.27
CA VAL A 140 1.46 -17.30 2.58
C VAL A 140 0.64 -17.17 1.30
N ASP A 141 -0.35 -18.03 1.10
CA ASP A 141 -1.35 -17.90 0.05
C ASP A 141 -2.71 -17.45 0.60
N GLU A 142 -3.68 -17.22 -0.29
CA GLU A 142 -5.00 -16.70 0.07
C GLU A 142 -5.87 -17.69 0.87
N THR A 143 -5.48 -18.96 0.92
CA THR A 143 -6.17 -20.01 1.69
C THR A 143 -5.64 -20.14 3.12
N ALA A 144 -4.54 -19.44 3.44
CA ALA A 144 -3.96 -19.46 4.77
C ALA A 144 -4.99 -18.93 5.80
N PRO A 145 -5.09 -19.56 6.99
CA PRO A 145 -6.03 -19.15 8.01
C PRO A 145 -5.82 -17.69 8.43
N ILE A 146 -6.91 -16.94 8.51
CA ILE A 146 -6.91 -15.61 9.12
C ILE A 146 -6.83 -15.80 10.64
N GLN A 147 -5.70 -15.40 11.23
CA GLN A 147 -5.50 -15.46 12.67
C GLN A 147 -5.81 -14.11 13.31
N LYS A 148 -5.89 -14.07 14.64
CA LYS A 148 -6.09 -12.81 15.37
C LYS A 148 -5.01 -11.80 14.97
N ALA A 149 -5.45 -10.61 14.55
CA ALA A 149 -4.54 -9.52 14.23
C ALA A 149 -3.67 -9.13 15.44
N LEU A 150 -2.40 -8.86 15.18
CA LEU A 150 -1.43 -8.48 16.22
C LEU A 150 -1.49 -7.00 16.61
N SER A 151 -2.30 -6.21 15.87
CA SER A 151 -2.44 -4.77 16.11
C SER A 151 -3.86 -4.28 15.75
N PRO A 152 -4.31 -3.17 16.33
CA PRO A 152 -5.56 -2.53 15.91
C PRO A 152 -5.58 -2.19 14.42
N TYR A 153 -4.47 -1.76 13.81
CA TYR A 153 -4.38 -1.57 12.37
C TYR A 153 -4.71 -2.85 11.59
N GLY A 154 -4.06 -3.97 11.92
CA GLY A 154 -4.34 -5.26 11.27
C GLY A 154 -5.80 -5.69 11.46
N ASN A 155 -6.36 -5.47 12.67
CA ASN A 155 -7.76 -5.77 12.94
C ASN A 155 -8.73 -4.88 12.14
N THR A 156 -8.40 -3.59 11.89
CA THR A 156 -9.23 -2.77 11.00
C THR A 156 -9.26 -3.31 9.56
N LYS A 157 -8.16 -3.91 9.09
CA LYS A 157 -8.12 -4.54 7.77
C LYS A 157 -8.97 -5.82 7.72
N GLN A 158 -8.93 -6.67 8.77
CA GLN A 158 -9.82 -7.84 8.88
C GLN A 158 -11.30 -7.43 8.89
N ILE A 159 -11.68 -6.48 9.74
CA ILE A 159 -13.06 -5.96 9.81
C ILE A 159 -13.51 -5.38 8.47
N ASN A 160 -12.64 -4.67 7.77
CA ASN A 160 -12.98 -4.07 6.47
C ASN A 160 -13.17 -5.15 5.39
N GLU A 161 -12.39 -6.23 5.39
CA GLU A 161 -12.64 -7.37 4.51
C GLU A 161 -14.00 -8.02 4.80
N ASP A 162 -14.33 -8.25 6.07
CA ASP A 162 -15.64 -8.80 6.49
C ASP A 162 -16.79 -7.90 6.00
N ILE A 163 -16.69 -6.58 6.19
CA ILE A 163 -17.69 -5.60 5.71
C ILE A 163 -17.87 -5.69 4.20
N ILE A 164 -16.78 -5.82 3.43
CA ILE A 164 -16.86 -5.95 1.97
C ILE A 164 -17.56 -7.26 1.57
N PHE A 165 -17.26 -8.37 2.25
CA PHE A 165 -17.94 -9.65 1.99
C PHE A 165 -19.44 -9.58 2.34
N ASP A 166 -19.78 -8.97 3.47
CA ASP A 166 -21.19 -8.82 3.90
C ASP A 166 -21.96 -7.91 2.93
N GLU A 167 -21.38 -6.78 2.52
CA GLU A 167 -22.02 -5.85 1.57
C GLU A 167 -22.19 -6.49 0.19
N ALA A 168 -21.18 -7.24 -0.30
CA ALA A 168 -21.28 -7.97 -1.55
C ALA A 168 -22.36 -9.06 -1.50
N HIS A 169 -22.53 -9.73 -0.35
CA HIS A 169 -23.63 -10.68 -0.14
C HIS A 169 -25.01 -10.00 -0.16
N ALA A 170 -25.11 -8.79 0.39
CA ALA A 170 -26.35 -8.01 0.46
C ALA A 170 -26.69 -7.32 -0.88
N ASP A 171 -25.68 -6.93 -1.66
CA ASP A 171 -25.81 -6.26 -2.96
C ASP A 171 -25.08 -7.04 -4.05
N SER A 172 -25.81 -7.81 -4.82
CA SER A 172 -25.24 -8.63 -5.91
C SER A 172 -24.62 -7.83 -7.06
N SER A 173 -24.79 -6.51 -7.09
CA SER A 173 -24.16 -5.63 -8.09
C SER A 173 -22.75 -5.22 -7.70
N LEU A 174 -22.38 -5.28 -6.41
CA LEU A 174 -21.06 -4.91 -5.94
C LEU A 174 -20.01 -5.97 -6.33
N HIS A 175 -18.98 -5.57 -7.01
CA HIS A 175 -17.79 -6.36 -7.30
C HIS A 175 -16.59 -5.78 -6.56
N ALA A 176 -15.88 -6.62 -5.80
CA ALA A 176 -14.72 -6.18 -5.03
C ALA A 176 -13.47 -7.00 -5.36
N THR A 177 -12.34 -6.32 -5.45
CA THR A 177 -11.02 -6.95 -5.45
C THR A 177 -10.25 -6.53 -4.21
N ILE A 178 -9.93 -7.47 -3.35
CA ILE A 178 -9.16 -7.26 -2.12
C ILE A 178 -7.70 -7.61 -2.42
N LEU A 179 -6.82 -6.62 -2.27
CA LEU A 179 -5.38 -6.79 -2.50
C LEU A 179 -4.64 -6.80 -1.16
N ARG A 180 -4.17 -7.98 -0.73
CA ARG A 180 -3.36 -8.18 0.47
C ARG A 180 -1.89 -8.09 0.10
N TYR A 181 -1.27 -6.95 0.32
CA TYR A 181 0.13 -6.77 -0.03
C TYR A 181 1.05 -6.71 1.18
N PHE A 182 2.31 -7.02 0.90
CA PHE A 182 3.37 -7.10 1.91
C PHE A 182 4.04 -5.73 2.06
N ASN A 183 5.35 -5.63 2.08
CA ASN A 183 6.05 -4.39 2.42
C ASN A 183 6.39 -3.57 1.17
N PRO A 184 5.61 -2.53 0.79
CA PRO A 184 5.96 -1.71 -0.36
C PRO A 184 7.23 -0.89 -0.09
N ILE A 185 8.13 -0.87 -1.08
CA ILE A 185 9.38 -0.11 -1.05
C ILE A 185 9.67 0.57 -2.39
N GLY A 186 10.62 1.50 -2.40
CA GLY A 186 11.06 2.17 -3.61
C GLY A 186 10.32 3.48 -3.88
N ALA A 187 10.58 4.06 -5.05
CA ALA A 187 9.98 5.29 -5.53
C ALA A 187 9.79 5.24 -7.05
N HIS A 188 9.06 6.19 -7.62
CA HIS A 188 8.90 6.28 -9.06
C HIS A 188 10.28 6.53 -9.74
N PRO A 189 10.55 5.94 -10.92
CA PRO A 189 11.85 6.07 -11.59
C PRO A 189 12.27 7.51 -11.90
N SER A 190 11.30 8.43 -12.02
CA SER A 190 11.56 9.87 -12.22
C SER A 190 12.09 10.58 -10.98
N ALA A 191 12.04 9.95 -9.81
CA ALA A 191 12.32 10.56 -8.51
C ALA A 191 11.43 11.79 -8.17
N LEU A 192 10.24 11.92 -8.79
CA LEU A 192 9.30 13.03 -8.53
C LEU A 192 8.21 12.68 -7.53
N ILE A 193 7.98 11.38 -7.27
CA ILE A 193 7.11 10.86 -6.21
C ILE A 193 7.76 9.64 -5.54
N GLY A 194 7.51 9.49 -4.25
CA GLY A 194 8.07 8.42 -3.43
C GLY A 194 7.48 8.43 -2.03
N GLU A 195 8.00 7.62 -1.13
CA GLU A 195 7.56 7.61 0.26
C GLU A 195 8.10 8.84 1.00
N LEU A 196 7.19 9.66 1.54
CA LEU A 196 7.51 10.86 2.31
C LEU A 196 6.83 10.79 3.68
N PRO A 197 7.46 10.17 4.68
CA PRO A 197 6.88 10.06 6.01
C PRO A 197 6.86 11.41 6.73
N ASN A 198 5.75 11.72 7.40
CA ASN A 198 5.65 12.86 8.31
C ASN A 198 6.40 12.52 9.61
N GLY A 199 7.53 13.17 9.86
CA GLY A 199 8.36 12.96 11.06
C GLY A 199 9.28 11.74 10.96
N VAL A 200 9.30 10.92 12.03
CA VAL A 200 10.16 9.72 12.09
C VAL A 200 9.56 8.61 11.23
N PRO A 201 10.31 8.01 10.27
CA PRO A 201 9.81 6.90 9.50
C PRO A 201 9.42 5.69 10.35
N ASN A 202 8.35 5.01 9.94
CA ASN A 202 7.97 3.71 10.54
C ASN A 202 8.43 2.53 9.68
N ASN A 203 8.71 2.77 8.39
CA ASN A 203 9.17 1.74 7.45
C ASN A 203 10.70 1.72 7.34
N LEU A 204 11.24 0.54 7.01
CA LEU A 204 12.67 0.30 6.92
C LEU A 204 13.36 1.21 5.90
N LEU A 205 12.86 1.25 4.65
CA LEU A 205 13.58 1.88 3.56
C LEU A 205 13.73 3.41 3.71
N PRO A 206 12.72 4.18 4.13
CA PRO A 206 12.93 5.60 4.47
C PRO A 206 13.93 5.82 5.60
N PHE A 207 14.00 4.89 6.57
CA PHE A 207 15.03 4.97 7.61
C PHE A 207 16.44 4.77 7.03
N VAL A 208 16.60 3.78 6.13
CA VAL A 208 17.87 3.49 5.42
C VAL A 208 18.29 4.71 4.60
N THR A 209 17.40 5.28 3.76
CA THR A 209 17.73 6.41 2.90
C THR A 209 18.05 7.68 3.68
N GLN A 210 17.29 7.97 4.76
CA GLN A 210 17.58 9.11 5.64
C GLN A 210 18.90 8.94 6.41
N THR A 211 19.26 7.71 6.78
CA THR A 211 20.57 7.43 7.40
C THR A 211 21.69 7.63 6.38
N ALA A 212 21.52 7.10 5.16
CA ALA A 212 22.46 7.31 4.05
C ALA A 212 22.65 8.80 3.71
N ALA A 213 21.58 9.58 3.80
CA ALA A 213 21.62 11.05 3.60
C ALA A 213 22.19 11.83 4.78
N GLY A 214 22.58 11.17 5.87
CA GLY A 214 23.14 11.82 7.07
C GLY A 214 22.11 12.53 7.96
N LEU A 215 20.81 12.36 7.70
CA LEU A 215 19.73 12.92 8.53
C LEU A 215 19.58 12.19 9.86
N ARG A 216 20.08 10.94 9.91
CA ARG A 216 20.11 10.07 11.09
C ARG A 216 21.51 9.56 11.30
N ALA A 217 21.93 9.45 12.56
CA ALA A 217 23.27 8.99 12.90
C ALA A 217 23.47 7.52 12.52
N GLU A 218 22.46 6.69 12.76
CA GLU A 218 22.50 5.24 12.51
C GLU A 218 21.10 4.65 12.35
N LEU A 219 21.01 3.51 11.66
CA LEU A 219 19.84 2.67 11.57
C LEU A 219 19.85 1.68 12.76
N LYS A 220 18.71 1.49 13.42
CA LYS A 220 18.54 0.42 14.42
C LYS A 220 17.95 -0.81 13.75
N VAL A 221 18.68 -1.92 13.81
CA VAL A 221 18.22 -3.25 13.38
C VAL A 221 17.72 -4.00 14.62
N PHE A 222 16.45 -4.40 14.62
CA PHE A 222 15.79 -5.00 15.78
C PHE A 222 15.92 -6.52 15.77
N GLY A 223 16.74 -7.06 16.72
CA GLY A 223 17.00 -8.49 16.87
C GLY A 223 18.08 -9.03 15.94
N ASP A 224 18.85 -9.99 16.46
CA ASP A 224 19.88 -10.76 15.76
C ASP A 224 19.79 -12.26 16.09
N ASP A 225 18.70 -12.64 16.76
CA ASP A 225 18.50 -13.97 17.32
C ASP A 225 17.20 -14.64 16.83
N TYR A 226 16.60 -14.14 15.74
CA TYR A 226 15.48 -14.79 15.06
C TYR A 226 15.98 -16.06 14.32
N ASP A 227 15.09 -17.07 14.17
CA ASP A 227 15.36 -18.28 13.39
C ASP A 227 15.37 -17.98 11.88
N THR A 228 16.37 -17.19 11.46
CA THR A 228 16.59 -16.70 10.09
C THR A 228 18.10 -16.77 9.77
N PRO A 229 18.52 -16.73 8.50
CA PRO A 229 19.93 -16.91 8.13
C PRO A 229 20.90 -15.92 8.74
N ASP A 230 20.47 -14.69 9.05
CA ASP A 230 21.33 -13.64 9.63
C ASP A 230 20.78 -13.09 10.96
N GLY A 231 19.78 -13.75 11.52
CA GLY A 231 19.17 -13.40 12.80
C GLY A 231 18.21 -12.22 12.76
N SER A 232 18.08 -11.49 11.63
CA SER A 232 17.12 -10.40 11.50
C SER A 232 15.81 -10.85 10.87
N CYS A 233 14.72 -10.08 11.03
CA CYS A 233 13.41 -10.41 10.51
C CYS A 233 13.38 -10.50 8.97
N ILE A 234 12.59 -11.43 8.42
CA ILE A 234 12.38 -11.59 6.98
C ILE A 234 11.02 -11.03 6.58
N ARG A 235 10.99 -10.25 5.49
CA ARG A 235 9.78 -9.68 4.87
C ARG A 235 9.83 -9.83 3.35
N ASP A 236 8.65 -9.77 2.72
CA ASP A 236 8.54 -9.64 1.27
C ASP A 236 8.49 -8.15 0.93
N TYR A 237 9.52 -7.67 0.27
CA TYR A 237 9.63 -6.27 -0.14
C TYR A 237 9.23 -6.12 -1.60
N ILE A 238 8.08 -5.49 -1.83
CA ILE A 238 7.50 -5.29 -3.15
C ILE A 238 7.73 -3.87 -3.67
N TYR A 239 8.11 -3.74 -4.94
CA TYR A 239 8.27 -2.43 -5.57
C TYR A 239 6.92 -1.70 -5.67
N VAL A 240 6.87 -0.45 -5.21
CA VAL A 240 5.63 0.34 -5.18
C VAL A 240 5.01 0.55 -6.56
N VAL A 241 5.82 0.63 -7.64
CA VAL A 241 5.31 0.75 -9.01
C VAL A 241 4.71 -0.57 -9.50
N ASP A 242 5.33 -1.72 -9.19
CA ASP A 242 4.74 -3.02 -9.49
C ASP A 242 3.43 -3.22 -8.73
N LEU A 243 3.37 -2.80 -7.47
CA LEU A 243 2.15 -2.80 -6.67
C LEU A 243 1.07 -1.88 -7.29
N ALA A 244 1.43 -0.68 -7.74
CA ALA A 244 0.50 0.23 -8.43
C ALA A 244 -0.09 -0.41 -9.69
N LYS A 245 0.73 -1.10 -10.50
CA LYS A 245 0.27 -1.85 -11.68
C LYS A 245 -0.71 -2.96 -11.33
N ALA A 246 -0.55 -3.64 -10.16
CA ALA A 246 -1.52 -4.62 -9.70
C ALA A 246 -2.92 -4.03 -9.47
N HIS A 247 -2.99 -2.81 -8.91
CA HIS A 247 -4.26 -2.10 -8.73
C HIS A 247 -4.91 -1.76 -10.08
N VAL A 248 -4.12 -1.34 -11.06
CA VAL A 248 -4.63 -1.11 -12.43
C VAL A 248 -5.17 -2.41 -13.03
N LYS A 249 -4.44 -3.53 -12.88
CA LYS A 249 -4.90 -4.85 -13.36
C LYS A 249 -6.20 -5.29 -12.70
N ALA A 250 -6.38 -5.01 -11.41
CA ALA A 250 -7.63 -5.29 -10.71
C ALA A 250 -8.79 -4.45 -11.27
N VAL A 251 -8.58 -3.16 -11.53
CA VAL A 251 -9.58 -2.29 -12.18
C VAL A 251 -9.92 -2.80 -13.57
N GLU A 252 -8.91 -3.07 -14.41
CA GLU A 252 -9.11 -3.59 -15.78
C GLU A 252 -9.94 -4.87 -15.77
N ARG A 253 -9.63 -5.80 -14.84
CA ARG A 253 -10.33 -7.07 -14.68
C ARG A 253 -11.80 -6.88 -14.34
N MET A 254 -12.12 -6.01 -13.37
CA MET A 254 -13.51 -5.71 -12.99
C MET A 254 -14.29 -5.05 -14.13
N LEU A 255 -13.70 -4.03 -14.78
CA LEU A 255 -14.36 -3.31 -15.88
C LEU A 255 -14.55 -4.18 -17.14
N ALA A 256 -13.71 -5.20 -17.33
CA ALA A 256 -13.88 -6.19 -18.41
C ALA A 256 -14.96 -7.25 -18.10
N GLY A 257 -15.52 -7.25 -16.88
CA GLY A 257 -16.51 -8.26 -16.46
C GLY A 257 -15.95 -9.68 -16.40
N THR A 258 -14.67 -9.83 -16.09
CA THR A 258 -13.98 -11.13 -16.05
C THR A 258 -13.76 -11.74 -14.66
N PRO A 259 -14.12 -11.09 -13.51
CA PRO A 259 -14.08 -11.77 -12.23
C PRO A 259 -14.94 -13.02 -12.21
N THR A 260 -14.44 -14.07 -11.58
CA THR A 260 -15.15 -15.35 -11.42
C THR A 260 -15.97 -15.41 -10.13
N GLU A 261 -15.64 -14.54 -9.19
CA GLU A 261 -16.31 -14.38 -7.90
C GLU A 261 -16.67 -12.90 -7.70
N GLN A 262 -17.69 -12.64 -6.92
CA GLN A 262 -18.11 -11.26 -6.62
C GLN A 262 -17.07 -10.52 -5.79
N VAL A 263 -16.38 -11.22 -4.90
CA VAL A 263 -15.22 -10.73 -4.15
C VAL A 263 -14.02 -11.62 -4.46
N GLU A 264 -13.02 -11.07 -5.11
CA GLU A 264 -11.76 -11.76 -5.37
C GLU A 264 -10.66 -11.25 -4.44
N VAL A 265 -9.90 -12.15 -3.83
CA VAL A 265 -8.76 -11.82 -2.93
C VAL A 265 -7.47 -12.24 -3.61
N PHE A 266 -6.44 -11.36 -3.56
CA PHE A 266 -5.11 -11.64 -4.11
C PHE A 266 -4.01 -11.22 -3.15
N ASN A 267 -3.02 -12.10 -2.93
CA ASN A 267 -1.78 -11.76 -2.27
C ASN A 267 -0.80 -11.13 -3.28
N LEU A 268 -0.27 -9.97 -2.95
CA LEU A 268 0.68 -9.24 -3.78
C LEU A 268 2.04 -9.16 -3.09
N GLY A 269 3.01 -9.88 -3.63
CA GLY A 269 4.40 -9.90 -3.19
C GLY A 269 5.29 -10.43 -4.30
N THR A 270 6.57 -10.51 -4.00
CA THR A 270 7.59 -11.04 -4.93
C THR A 270 7.69 -12.57 -4.87
N GLY A 271 7.14 -13.18 -3.82
CA GLY A 271 7.32 -14.59 -3.51
C GLY A 271 8.68 -14.91 -2.87
N ARG A 272 9.45 -13.86 -2.53
CA ARG A 272 10.77 -13.98 -1.92
C ARG A 272 10.85 -13.17 -0.63
N GLY A 273 11.20 -13.84 0.47
CA GLY A 273 11.54 -13.18 1.71
C GLY A 273 13.00 -12.67 1.68
N LEU A 274 13.20 -11.44 2.11
CA LEU A 274 14.52 -10.84 2.33
C LEU A 274 14.63 -10.37 3.79
N SER A 275 15.78 -10.55 4.38
CA SER A 275 16.04 -10.08 5.74
C SER A 275 16.29 -8.56 5.78
N VAL A 276 16.14 -7.97 6.96
CA VAL A 276 16.47 -6.54 7.16
C VAL A 276 17.93 -6.26 6.82
N LEU A 277 18.86 -7.13 7.24
CA LEU A 277 20.29 -6.97 6.95
C LEU A 277 20.62 -7.22 5.47
N GLU A 278 19.89 -8.09 4.75
CA GLU A 278 20.02 -8.22 3.30
C GLU A 278 19.65 -6.91 2.60
N ILE A 279 18.54 -6.29 2.96
CA ILE A 279 18.11 -4.98 2.37
C ILE A 279 19.17 -3.91 2.63
N VAL A 280 19.74 -3.82 3.83
CA VAL A 280 20.79 -2.84 4.14
C VAL A 280 22.05 -3.08 3.30
N ARG A 281 22.49 -4.34 3.19
CA ARG A 281 23.66 -4.71 2.37
C ARG A 281 23.43 -4.45 0.89
N ASP A 282 22.29 -4.86 0.35
CA ASP A 282 21.92 -4.65 -1.05
C ASP A 282 21.81 -3.16 -1.37
N PHE A 283 21.31 -2.33 -0.44
CA PHE A 283 21.28 -0.88 -0.61
C PHE A 283 22.69 -0.29 -0.70
N MET A 284 23.59 -0.64 0.23
CA MET A 284 24.97 -0.16 0.21
C MET A 284 25.71 -0.60 -1.07
N GLU A 285 25.47 -1.84 -1.51
CA GLU A 285 26.09 -2.37 -2.74
C GLU A 285 25.55 -1.66 -4.00
N ALA A 286 24.23 -1.46 -4.09
CA ALA A 286 23.60 -0.87 -5.26
C ALA A 286 23.85 0.63 -5.40
N THR A 287 23.97 1.35 -4.27
CA THR A 287 24.14 2.82 -4.27
C THR A 287 25.56 3.28 -4.07
N GLY A 288 26.44 2.43 -3.54
CA GLY A 288 27.79 2.80 -3.10
C GLY A 288 27.82 3.67 -1.82
N VAL A 289 26.67 3.86 -1.15
CA VAL A 289 26.55 4.74 0.03
C VAL A 289 26.53 3.90 1.30
N ASN A 290 27.36 4.27 2.28
CA ASN A 290 27.41 3.57 3.56
C ASN A 290 26.19 3.92 4.44
N VAL A 291 25.62 2.90 5.08
CA VAL A 291 24.52 3.03 6.06
C VAL A 291 25.02 2.52 7.41
N PRO A 292 25.44 3.39 8.31
CA PRO A 292 25.77 2.97 9.67
C PRO A 292 24.57 2.36 10.36
N TYR A 293 24.73 1.20 10.98
CA TYR A 293 23.65 0.56 11.73
C TYR A 293 24.14 -0.07 13.02
N GLN A 294 23.23 -0.19 13.99
CA GLN A 294 23.43 -0.89 15.26
C GLN A 294 22.35 -1.95 15.43
N ILE A 295 22.76 -3.14 15.82
CA ILE A 295 21.82 -4.19 16.23
C ILE A 295 21.37 -3.90 17.67
N VAL A 296 20.06 -3.91 17.88
CA VAL A 296 19.42 -3.68 19.19
C VAL A 296 18.48 -4.84 19.53
N GLY A 297 17.95 -4.88 20.74
CA GLY A 297 17.00 -5.91 21.15
C GLY A 297 15.76 -5.99 20.25
N ARG A 298 15.06 -7.12 20.23
CA ARG A 298 13.82 -7.34 19.47
C ARG A 298 12.79 -6.25 19.78
N ARG A 299 12.05 -5.84 18.76
CA ARG A 299 10.89 -4.98 18.93
C ARG A 299 9.66 -5.83 19.23
N GLU A 300 8.86 -5.43 20.22
CA GLU A 300 7.63 -6.12 20.58
C GLU A 300 6.64 -6.12 19.38
N GLY A 301 6.04 -7.28 19.12
CA GLY A 301 5.08 -7.47 18.02
C GLY A 301 5.70 -7.69 16.64
N ASP A 302 7.04 -7.75 16.52
CA ASP A 302 7.66 -8.11 15.24
C ASP A 302 7.45 -9.59 14.90
N ILE A 303 6.93 -9.85 13.71
CA ILE A 303 6.85 -11.18 13.11
C ILE A 303 8.25 -11.61 12.67
N GLU A 304 8.64 -12.84 12.97
CA GLU A 304 9.95 -13.37 12.60
C GLU A 304 10.16 -13.41 11.09
N LYS A 305 9.21 -14.01 10.36
CA LYS A 305 9.30 -14.14 8.90
C LYS A 305 7.92 -14.24 8.25
N VAL A 306 7.74 -13.53 7.16
CA VAL A 306 6.51 -13.56 6.35
C VAL A 306 6.78 -13.11 4.91
N TRP A 307 6.31 -13.89 3.92
CA TRP A 307 6.34 -13.54 2.49
C TRP A 307 5.20 -14.21 1.74
N ALA A 308 4.82 -13.62 0.59
CA ALA A 308 3.69 -14.04 -0.20
C ALA A 308 3.93 -15.32 -1.01
N ASN A 309 2.87 -16.06 -1.28
CA ASN A 309 2.74 -16.87 -2.47
C ASN A 309 1.91 -16.08 -3.51
N PRO A 310 2.53 -15.46 -4.54
CA PRO A 310 1.81 -14.60 -5.49
C PRO A 310 1.20 -15.39 -6.65
N LYS A 311 1.13 -16.71 -6.57
CA LYS A 311 0.71 -17.56 -7.69
C LYS A 311 -0.65 -17.17 -8.26
N LYS A 312 -1.65 -16.94 -7.41
CA LYS A 312 -3.01 -16.55 -7.85
C LYS A 312 -2.97 -15.21 -8.59
N ALA A 313 -2.27 -14.21 -8.09
CA ALA A 313 -2.12 -12.92 -8.77
C ALA A 313 -1.41 -13.07 -10.13
N ASN A 314 -0.36 -13.89 -10.20
CA ASN A 314 0.35 -14.13 -11.45
C ASN A 314 -0.55 -14.79 -12.52
N GLU A 315 -1.33 -15.79 -12.14
CA GLU A 315 -2.15 -16.60 -13.06
C GLU A 315 -3.47 -15.90 -13.42
N VAL A 316 -4.12 -15.22 -12.47
CA VAL A 316 -5.48 -14.68 -12.62
C VAL A 316 -5.50 -13.21 -13.00
N LEU A 317 -4.66 -12.36 -12.36
CA LEU A 317 -4.52 -10.96 -12.75
C LEU A 317 -3.56 -10.76 -13.92
N GLY A 318 -2.75 -11.77 -14.27
CA GLY A 318 -1.68 -11.63 -15.27
C GLY A 318 -0.63 -10.60 -14.82
N TRP A 319 -0.40 -10.48 -13.51
CA TRP A 319 0.50 -9.52 -12.90
C TRP A 319 1.64 -10.23 -12.18
N LYS A 320 2.82 -9.61 -12.17
CA LYS A 320 3.99 -10.12 -11.48
C LYS A 320 4.86 -8.97 -10.96
N ALA A 321 5.38 -9.13 -9.75
CA ALA A 321 6.41 -8.25 -9.19
C ALA A 321 7.77 -8.82 -9.57
N ASP A 322 8.40 -8.31 -10.62
CA ASP A 322 9.66 -8.82 -11.16
C ASP A 322 10.77 -7.78 -11.26
N THR A 323 10.54 -6.56 -10.77
CA THR A 323 11.58 -5.53 -10.69
C THR A 323 12.70 -5.97 -9.72
N PRO A 324 13.97 -5.99 -10.16
CA PRO A 324 15.09 -6.38 -9.30
C PRO A 324 15.21 -5.49 -8.06
N VAL A 325 15.41 -6.09 -6.88
CA VAL A 325 15.44 -5.35 -5.61
C VAL A 325 16.47 -4.23 -5.59
N LYS A 326 17.64 -4.43 -6.21
CA LYS A 326 18.68 -3.39 -6.27
C LYS A 326 18.22 -2.15 -7.05
N ASP A 327 17.45 -2.32 -8.12
CA ASP A 327 16.88 -1.20 -8.87
C ASP A 327 15.84 -0.45 -8.04
N VAL A 328 15.05 -1.20 -7.26
CA VAL A 328 14.08 -0.62 -6.32
C VAL A 328 14.77 0.22 -5.24
N LEU A 329 15.87 -0.28 -4.69
CA LEU A 329 16.65 0.43 -3.66
C LEU A 329 17.30 1.69 -4.22
N VAL A 330 17.82 1.63 -5.45
CA VAL A 330 18.35 2.81 -6.18
C VAL A 330 17.24 3.84 -6.43
N SER A 331 16.01 3.41 -6.77
CA SER A 331 14.90 4.35 -6.97
C SER A 331 14.56 5.13 -5.69
N ALA A 332 14.56 4.46 -4.54
CA ALA A 332 14.34 5.11 -3.24
C ALA A 332 15.47 6.09 -2.89
N TRP A 333 16.71 5.73 -3.21
CA TRP A 333 17.85 6.63 -3.00
C TRP A 333 17.78 7.87 -3.90
N ASN A 334 17.40 7.71 -5.16
CA ASN A 334 17.21 8.81 -6.09
C ASN A 334 16.10 9.76 -5.63
N TRP A 335 15.01 9.23 -5.06
CA TRP A 335 13.97 10.04 -4.43
C TRP A 335 14.48 10.83 -3.23
N GLU A 336 15.23 10.20 -2.31
CA GLU A 336 15.82 10.90 -1.16
C GLU A 336 16.79 11.99 -1.61
N LYS A 337 17.63 11.71 -2.64
CA LYS A 337 18.51 12.72 -3.23
C LYS A 337 17.73 13.91 -3.78
N HIS A 338 16.66 13.63 -4.53
CA HIS A 338 15.79 14.68 -5.08
C HIS A 338 15.19 15.56 -3.97
N LEU A 339 14.64 14.94 -2.94
CA LEU A 339 14.06 15.66 -1.79
C LEU A 339 15.05 16.57 -1.05
N ARG A 340 16.33 16.18 -1.02
CA ARG A 340 17.37 16.87 -0.24
C ARG A 340 18.33 17.67 -1.09
N ASN A 341 18.13 17.72 -2.41
CA ASN A 341 19.08 18.34 -3.36
C ASN A 341 20.51 17.79 -3.21
N ILE A 342 20.65 16.48 -2.94
CA ILE A 342 21.92 15.76 -2.86
C ILE A 342 22.37 15.42 -4.29
N GLN A 343 23.62 15.75 -4.64
CA GLN A 343 24.21 15.43 -5.94
C GLN A 343 24.65 13.97 -6.07
#